data_a9b851d98f000948c206abf8ace98d5d
#
_entry.id   a9b851d98f000948c206abf8ace98d5d
#
_cell.length_a   1.000
_cell.length_b   1.000
_cell.length_c   1.000
_cell.angle_alpha   90.00
_cell.angle_beta   90.00
_cell.angle_gamma   90.00
#
_symmetry.space_group_name_H-M   'P 1'
#
loop_
_entity.id
_entity.type
_entity.pdbx_description
1 polymer ?
#
loop_
_entity_poly.entity_id
_entity_poly.type
_entity_poly.pdbx_seq_one_letter_code
_entity_poly.pdbx_strand_id
1 'polypeptide(L)'
;ICNHQSLIDIPLVMMFTPKLIVLTNDWVWKSPVMGFLVKQVDFYPVGSGLDKIIEKLREKIKQGYSILVFPEGTRAEDLRIKRFHKGAFYLADKLNLDILPIVIHGTGHYVAKGEMYGKKSTITIKYLDRISASNSKFGTAYKERAKAIGSYFRDEFEKVSKEYQYPAYYRDKLIKNYIYKGPVLEWYARIKTRMEDNYSFFHNLIPFKAQIIDVGCGYGFLPYMLGFL
;
A
#
# COMPACT_ATOMS: atom_id res chain seq x y z
N ILE A 1 7.81 7.59 5.19
CA ILE A 1 7.45 7.05 3.85
C ILE A 1 6.42 5.94 4.00
N CYS A 2 5.51 5.84 3.04
CA CYS A 2 4.44 4.86 3.06
C CYS A 2 4.18 4.31 1.65
N ASN A 3 3.71 3.07 1.53
CA ASN A 3 3.21 2.55 0.25
C ASN A 3 1.85 3.17 -0.11
N HIS A 4 1.50 3.13 -1.40
CA HIS A 4 0.29 3.77 -1.92
C HIS A 4 -0.56 2.80 -2.73
N GLN A 5 -1.65 2.32 -2.14
CA GLN A 5 -2.57 1.37 -2.76
C GLN A 5 -3.98 1.95 -2.95
N SER A 6 -4.37 2.93 -2.12
CA SER A 6 -5.73 3.46 -2.10
C SER A 6 -5.78 4.97 -1.89
N LEU A 7 -6.92 5.58 -2.21
CA LEU A 7 -7.20 6.98 -1.86
C LEU A 7 -7.25 7.21 -0.35
N ILE A 8 -7.61 6.18 0.42
CA ILE A 8 -7.74 6.29 1.88
C ILE A 8 -6.42 6.21 2.63
N ASP A 9 -5.28 5.91 1.96
CA ASP A 9 -3.97 5.85 2.62
C ASP A 9 -3.60 7.20 3.25
N ILE A 10 -3.91 8.30 2.56
CA ILE A 10 -3.61 9.66 3.04
C ILE A 10 -4.39 10.00 4.31
N PRO A 11 -5.74 9.99 4.30
CA PRO A 11 -6.50 10.28 5.52
C PRO A 11 -6.19 9.31 6.65
N LEU A 12 -5.89 8.05 6.35
CA LEU A 12 -5.51 7.06 7.35
C LEU A 12 -4.21 7.45 8.07
N VAL A 13 -3.19 7.88 7.36
CA VAL A 13 -1.93 8.34 7.98
C VAL A 13 -2.12 9.69 8.70
N MET A 14 -2.97 10.58 8.18
CA MET A 14 -3.28 11.85 8.83
C MET A 14 -3.96 11.70 10.19
N MET A 15 -4.62 10.58 10.45
CA MET A 15 -5.21 10.31 11.78
C MET A 15 -4.17 10.17 12.90
N PHE A 16 -2.90 9.88 12.55
CA PHE A 16 -1.84 9.67 13.56
C PHE A 16 -1.16 10.96 14.03
N THR A 17 -1.20 12.01 13.23
CA THR A 17 -0.61 13.30 13.59
C THR A 17 -1.26 14.45 12.84
N PRO A 18 -1.63 15.53 13.55
CA PRO A 18 -2.17 16.73 12.92
C PRO A 18 -1.08 17.55 12.22
N LYS A 19 0.21 17.34 12.55
CA LYS A 19 1.34 18.05 11.96
C LYS A 19 1.97 17.22 10.84
N LEU A 20 1.24 17.06 9.74
CA LEU A 20 1.67 16.28 8.58
C LEU A 20 1.57 17.10 7.30
N ILE A 21 2.67 17.15 6.58
CA ILE A 21 2.75 17.68 5.22
C ILE A 21 2.70 16.51 4.24
N VAL A 22 1.84 16.56 3.26
CA VAL A 22 1.76 15.55 2.20
C VAL A 22 2.33 16.10 0.91
N LEU A 23 3.34 15.44 0.35
CA LEU A 23 3.86 15.78 -0.97
C LEU A 23 3.02 15.09 -2.05
N THR A 24 2.54 15.85 -3.01
CA THR A 24 1.64 15.39 -4.05
C THR A 24 2.07 15.82 -5.44
N ASN A 25 1.58 15.13 -6.46
CA ASN A 25 1.78 15.48 -7.85
C ASN A 25 0.91 16.67 -8.25
N ASP A 26 1.36 17.46 -9.23
CA ASP A 26 0.67 18.68 -9.71
C ASP A 26 -0.74 18.41 -10.23
N TRP A 27 -1.01 17.25 -10.81
CA TRP A 27 -2.34 16.91 -11.32
C TRP A 27 -3.39 16.84 -10.20
N VAL A 28 -3.01 16.38 -9.01
CA VAL A 28 -3.90 16.34 -7.83
C VAL A 28 -4.24 17.76 -7.39
N TRP A 29 -3.23 18.63 -7.39
CA TRP A 29 -3.38 20.04 -7.05
C TRP A 29 -4.28 20.80 -8.03
N LYS A 30 -4.21 20.44 -9.31
CA LYS A 30 -5.01 21.02 -10.40
C LYS A 30 -6.40 20.40 -10.55
N SER A 31 -6.68 19.29 -9.89
CA SER A 31 -7.99 18.63 -9.93
C SER A 31 -9.07 19.52 -9.31
N PRO A 32 -10.24 19.72 -9.96
CA PRO A 32 -11.30 20.57 -9.42
C PRO A 32 -11.86 20.06 -8.08
N VAL A 33 -11.96 18.76 -7.91
CA VAL A 33 -12.47 18.14 -6.67
C VAL A 33 -11.37 17.97 -5.64
N MET A 34 -10.32 17.27 -6.01
CA MET A 34 -9.22 16.95 -5.08
C MET A 34 -8.38 18.20 -4.76
N GLY A 35 -8.18 19.10 -5.73
CA GLY A 35 -7.43 20.33 -5.54
C GLY A 35 -8.02 21.26 -4.50
N PHE A 36 -9.34 21.31 -4.35
CA PHE A 36 -9.98 22.05 -3.27
C PHE A 36 -9.63 21.43 -1.90
N LEU A 37 -9.77 20.11 -1.76
CA LEU A 37 -9.46 19.41 -0.50
C LEU A 37 -7.99 19.53 -0.11
N VAL A 38 -7.06 19.34 -1.05
CA VAL A 38 -5.61 19.37 -0.76
C VAL A 38 -5.10 20.77 -0.44
N LYS A 39 -5.81 21.84 -0.87
CA LYS A 39 -5.48 23.22 -0.51
C LYS A 39 -5.90 23.60 0.91
N GLN A 40 -6.83 22.85 1.50
CA GLN A 40 -7.29 23.08 2.88
C GLN A 40 -6.37 22.46 3.93
N VAL A 41 -5.45 21.59 3.51
CA VAL A 41 -4.47 20.93 4.37
C VAL A 41 -3.07 21.19 3.83
N ASP A 42 -2.05 20.91 4.63
CA ASP A 42 -0.64 21.16 4.29
C ASP A 42 -0.13 20.18 3.20
N PHE A 43 -0.68 20.29 1.98
CA PHE A 43 -0.20 19.60 0.79
C PHE A 43 0.71 20.50 -0.03
N TYR A 44 1.79 19.92 -0.58
CA TYR A 44 2.75 20.67 -1.41
C TYR A 44 2.96 19.95 -2.75
N PRO A 45 2.78 20.65 -3.89
CA PRO A 45 3.05 20.09 -5.21
C PRO A 45 4.56 20.00 -5.45
N VAL A 46 5.01 18.86 -6.01
CA VAL A 46 6.44 18.61 -6.28
C VAL A 46 6.87 18.90 -7.71
N GLY A 47 5.95 19.23 -8.62
CA GLY A 47 6.23 19.40 -10.06
C GLY A 47 7.08 20.62 -10.40
N SER A 48 7.09 21.64 -9.53
CA SER A 48 7.96 22.81 -9.69
C SER A 48 9.43 22.58 -9.35
N GLY A 49 9.78 21.37 -8.94
CA GLY A 49 11.09 20.95 -8.47
C GLY A 49 11.21 20.96 -6.95
N LEU A 50 11.86 19.92 -6.41
CA LEU A 50 11.99 19.74 -4.96
C LEU A 50 12.78 20.87 -4.30
N ASP A 51 13.79 21.40 -4.97
CA ASP A 51 14.65 22.47 -4.41
C ASP A 51 13.88 23.74 -4.08
N LYS A 52 12.84 24.08 -4.84
CA LYS A 52 12.02 25.28 -4.60
C LYS A 52 11.18 25.21 -3.33
N ILE A 53 10.87 24.01 -2.86
CA ILE A 53 10.04 23.81 -1.67
C ILE A 53 10.85 23.52 -0.40
N ILE A 54 12.17 23.23 -0.53
CA ILE A 54 13.02 22.83 0.59
C ILE A 54 12.98 23.86 1.73
N GLU A 55 13.11 25.14 1.45
CA GLU A 55 13.12 26.19 2.50
C GLU A 55 11.77 26.24 3.24
N LYS A 56 10.65 26.16 2.51
CA LYS A 56 9.32 26.10 3.12
C LYS A 56 9.14 24.86 3.99
N LEU A 57 9.64 23.71 3.52
CA LEU A 57 9.60 22.47 4.30
C LEU A 57 10.47 22.57 5.55
N ARG A 58 11.65 23.22 5.46
CA ARG A 58 12.55 23.43 6.60
C ARG A 58 11.88 24.24 7.72
N GLU A 59 11.14 25.29 7.38
CA GLU A 59 10.39 26.10 8.34
C GLU A 59 9.29 25.26 9.03
N LYS A 60 8.54 24.48 8.26
CA LYS A 60 7.51 23.60 8.81
C LYS A 60 8.08 22.50 9.71
N ILE A 61 9.21 21.93 9.34
CA ILE A 61 9.92 20.92 10.16
C ILE A 61 10.33 21.52 11.52
N LYS A 62 10.84 22.77 11.55
CA LYS A 62 11.15 23.49 12.80
C LYS A 62 9.92 23.66 13.69
N GLN A 63 8.73 23.73 13.10
CA GLN A 63 7.45 23.80 13.81
C GLN A 63 6.93 22.42 14.24
N GLY A 64 7.70 21.34 14.03
CA GLY A 64 7.39 19.96 14.40
C GLY A 64 6.53 19.20 13.39
N TYR A 65 6.45 19.67 12.14
CA TYR A 65 5.77 18.93 11.09
C TYR A 65 6.61 17.76 10.57
N SER A 66 5.95 16.65 10.25
CA SER A 66 6.50 15.51 9.52
C SER A 66 6.09 15.58 8.06
N ILE A 67 6.89 14.99 7.18
CA ILE A 67 6.60 14.94 5.74
C ILE A 67 6.19 13.52 5.37
N LEU A 68 4.97 13.36 4.84
CA LEU A 68 4.49 12.12 4.25
C LEU A 68 4.82 12.08 2.76
N VAL A 69 5.49 11.02 2.36
CA VAL A 69 5.77 10.76 0.95
C VAL A 69 5.38 9.33 0.60
N PHE A 70 4.71 9.17 -0.53
CA PHE A 70 4.49 7.90 -1.18
C PHE A 70 5.55 7.74 -2.28
N PRO A 71 6.65 7.04 -2.01
CA PRO A 71 7.80 7.05 -2.92
C PRO A 71 7.55 6.31 -4.23
N GLU A 72 6.43 5.62 -4.36
CA GLU A 72 5.96 4.99 -5.59
C GLU A 72 5.43 6.00 -6.63
N GLY A 73 5.09 7.23 -6.19
CA GLY A 73 4.58 8.33 -7.03
C GLY A 73 3.16 8.14 -7.56
N THR A 74 2.62 6.95 -7.50
CA THR A 74 1.23 6.63 -7.92
C THR A 74 0.74 5.38 -7.19
N ARG A 75 -0.58 5.23 -7.09
CA ARG A 75 -1.20 4.03 -6.53
C ARG A 75 -0.87 2.78 -7.34
N ALA A 76 -0.61 1.67 -6.66
CA ALA A 76 -0.43 0.38 -7.29
C ALA A 76 -1.78 -0.14 -7.86
N GLU A 77 -1.73 -0.82 -9.00
CA GLU A 77 -2.91 -1.47 -9.61
C GLU A 77 -3.01 -2.92 -9.18
N ASP A 78 -1.86 -3.58 -9.06
CA ASP A 78 -1.71 -4.99 -8.73
C ASP A 78 -1.42 -5.25 -7.24
N LEU A 79 -1.59 -4.23 -6.40
CA LEU A 79 -1.32 -4.26 -4.95
C LEU A 79 0.15 -4.56 -4.58
N ARG A 80 1.05 -4.58 -5.55
CA ARG A 80 2.49 -4.77 -5.32
C ARG A 80 3.17 -3.44 -5.07
N ILE A 81 4.20 -3.45 -4.24
CA ILE A 81 5.02 -2.26 -4.01
C ILE A 81 5.85 -1.96 -5.26
N LYS A 82 5.61 -0.82 -5.86
CA LYS A 82 6.36 -0.33 -7.02
C LYS A 82 7.78 0.10 -6.65
N ARG A 83 8.58 0.38 -7.67
CA ARG A 83 9.90 0.96 -7.48
C ARG A 83 9.78 2.32 -6.80
N PHE A 84 10.61 2.56 -5.79
CA PHE A 84 10.69 3.85 -5.11
C PHE A 84 11.45 4.88 -5.94
N HIS A 85 10.86 6.04 -6.12
CA HIS A 85 11.52 7.21 -6.69
C HIS A 85 12.48 7.84 -5.69
N LYS A 86 13.61 8.30 -6.19
CA LYS A 86 14.70 8.86 -5.38
C LYS A 86 14.37 10.20 -4.70
N GLY A 87 13.31 10.89 -5.12
CA GLY A 87 12.96 12.24 -4.65
C GLY A 87 12.69 12.32 -3.15
N ALA A 88 12.00 11.32 -2.56
CA ALA A 88 11.76 11.25 -1.13
C ALA A 88 13.08 11.16 -0.33
N PHE A 89 14.03 10.38 -0.83
CA PHE A 89 15.34 10.17 -0.18
C PHE A 89 16.28 11.37 -0.36
N TYR A 90 16.18 12.06 -1.51
CA TYR A 90 16.85 13.31 -1.74
C TYR A 90 16.40 14.39 -0.74
N LEU A 91 15.09 14.51 -0.49
CA LEU A 91 14.56 15.43 0.51
C LEU A 91 15.00 15.08 1.92
N ALA A 92 14.95 13.80 2.28
CA ALA A 92 15.42 13.34 3.60
C ALA A 92 16.90 13.69 3.82
N ASP A 93 17.73 13.50 2.80
CA ASP A 93 19.16 13.84 2.81
C ASP A 93 19.38 15.36 2.95
N LYS A 94 18.75 16.18 2.09
CA LYS A 94 18.86 17.64 2.10
C LYS A 94 18.36 18.31 3.37
N LEU A 95 17.36 17.72 4.00
CA LEU A 95 16.74 18.23 5.22
C LEU A 95 17.26 17.55 6.49
N ASN A 96 18.20 16.60 6.34
CA ASN A 96 18.77 15.79 7.43
C ASN A 96 17.68 15.13 8.29
N LEU A 97 16.73 14.44 7.64
CA LEU A 97 15.58 13.83 8.28
C LEU A 97 15.73 12.33 8.41
N ASP A 98 15.30 11.82 9.55
CA ASP A 98 15.05 10.39 9.73
C ASP A 98 13.91 9.93 8.83
N ILE A 99 13.96 8.66 8.43
CA ILE A 99 12.90 8.02 7.66
C ILE A 99 12.18 7.03 8.55
N LEU A 100 10.87 7.20 8.72
CA LEU A 100 9.98 6.23 9.33
C LEU A 100 9.22 5.50 8.21
N PRO A 101 9.55 4.23 7.92
CA PRO A 101 8.78 3.44 6.96
C PRO A 101 7.48 2.94 7.61
N ILE A 102 6.36 3.09 6.90
CA ILE A 102 5.02 2.66 7.35
C ILE A 102 4.43 1.77 6.27
N VAL A 103 4.20 0.51 6.59
CA VAL A 103 3.54 -0.44 5.72
C VAL A 103 2.03 -0.39 5.98
N ILE A 104 1.26 -0.12 4.94
CA ILE A 104 -0.20 -0.20 4.96
C ILE A 104 -0.63 -1.39 4.10
N HIS A 105 -1.40 -2.30 4.67
CA HIS A 105 -1.94 -3.46 3.99
C HIS A 105 -3.48 -3.44 4.05
N GLY A 106 -4.14 -3.88 2.98
CA GLY A 106 -5.59 -4.02 2.93
C GLY A 106 -6.37 -2.83 2.37
N THR A 107 -5.78 -1.64 2.28
CA THR A 107 -6.48 -0.45 1.73
C THR A 107 -6.80 -0.60 0.26
N GLY A 108 -5.91 -1.20 -0.53
CA GLY A 108 -6.14 -1.49 -1.94
C GLY A 108 -7.24 -2.54 -2.17
N HIS A 109 -7.49 -3.42 -1.20
CA HIS A 109 -8.64 -4.32 -1.21
C HIS A 109 -9.93 -3.62 -0.77
N TYR A 110 -9.83 -2.62 0.10
CA TYR A 110 -10.97 -1.81 0.52
C TYR A 110 -11.48 -0.92 -0.60
N VAL A 111 -10.62 -0.09 -1.20
CA VAL A 111 -10.93 0.74 -2.38
C VAL A 111 -9.77 0.63 -3.36
N ALA A 112 -9.93 -0.18 -4.41
CA ALA A 112 -8.91 -0.34 -5.43
C ALA A 112 -8.79 0.92 -6.31
N LYS A 113 -7.67 1.02 -7.04
CA LYS A 113 -7.48 2.09 -8.01
C LYS A 113 -8.57 2.03 -9.08
N GLY A 114 -9.27 3.15 -9.29
CA GLY A 114 -10.38 3.24 -10.24
C GLY A 114 -11.77 2.91 -9.66
N GLU A 115 -11.83 2.41 -8.44
CA GLU A 115 -13.10 2.19 -7.73
C GLU A 115 -13.45 3.38 -6.82
N MET A 116 -14.75 3.61 -6.63
CA MET A 116 -15.28 4.71 -5.81
C MET A 116 -16.06 4.21 -4.58
N TYR A 117 -16.15 2.90 -4.38
CA TYR A 117 -16.88 2.30 -3.27
C TYR A 117 -16.00 1.39 -2.42
N GLY A 118 -16.22 1.42 -1.11
CA GLY A 118 -15.49 0.59 -0.16
C GLY A 118 -16.03 -0.85 -0.14
N LYS A 119 -15.11 -1.81 -0.07
CA LYS A 119 -15.39 -3.23 0.13
C LYS A 119 -14.97 -3.62 1.53
N LYS A 120 -15.59 -4.66 2.10
CA LYS A 120 -15.14 -5.20 3.38
C LYS A 120 -13.67 -5.65 3.27
N SER A 121 -12.83 -5.12 4.13
CA SER A 121 -11.41 -5.46 4.21
C SER A 121 -10.88 -5.17 5.62
N THR A 122 -9.88 -5.91 6.04
CA THR A 122 -9.08 -5.58 7.22
C THR A 122 -7.90 -4.73 6.79
N ILE A 123 -7.72 -3.59 7.46
CA ILE A 123 -6.60 -2.69 7.20
C ILE A 123 -5.60 -2.85 8.33
N THR A 124 -4.37 -3.15 7.98
CA THR A 124 -3.25 -3.29 8.92
C THR A 124 -2.21 -2.22 8.64
N ILE A 125 -1.73 -1.57 9.70
CA ILE A 125 -0.65 -0.59 9.64
C ILE A 125 0.49 -1.09 10.51
N LYS A 126 1.67 -1.23 9.90
CA LYS A 126 2.90 -1.65 10.58
C LYS A 126 3.93 -0.54 10.47
N TYR A 127 4.36 -0.05 11.63
CA TYR A 127 5.53 0.84 11.71
C TYR A 127 6.78 -0.02 11.71
N LEU A 128 7.71 0.29 10.79
CA LEU A 128 9.02 -0.33 10.79
C LEU A 128 10.00 0.52 11.61
N ASP A 129 11.20 -0.02 11.84
CA ASP A 129 12.23 0.69 12.56
C ASP A 129 12.59 2.01 11.88
N ARG A 130 12.70 3.07 12.69
CA ARG A 130 13.13 4.38 12.22
C ARG A 130 14.57 4.31 11.71
N ILE A 131 14.78 4.79 10.51
CA ILE A 131 16.10 4.86 9.87
C ILE A 131 16.64 6.27 10.06
N SER A 132 17.64 6.40 10.92
CA SER A 132 18.30 7.68 11.17
C SER A 132 18.92 8.25 9.90
N ALA A 133 19.00 9.57 9.80
CA ALA A 133 19.69 10.27 8.72
C ALA A 133 21.15 9.84 8.62
N SER A 134 21.81 9.59 9.77
CA SER A 134 23.20 9.14 9.87
C SER A 134 23.41 7.64 9.66
N ASN A 135 22.34 6.84 9.50
CA ASN A 135 22.44 5.39 9.35
C ASN A 135 22.97 5.01 7.95
N SER A 136 24.14 4.41 7.90
CA SER A 136 24.80 3.96 6.66
C SER A 136 24.39 2.55 6.21
N LYS A 137 23.62 1.78 7.01
CA LYS A 137 23.20 0.40 6.68
C LYS A 137 22.50 0.30 5.31
N PHE A 138 21.78 1.34 4.91
CA PHE A 138 21.06 1.41 3.64
C PHE A 138 21.79 2.21 2.55
N GLY A 139 23.09 2.47 2.73
CA GLY A 139 23.91 3.30 1.85
C GLY A 139 24.05 4.74 2.35
N THR A 140 25.02 5.46 1.81
CA THR A 140 25.33 6.85 2.17
C THR A 140 24.71 7.86 1.21
N ALA A 141 24.60 7.50 -0.07
CA ALA A 141 23.96 8.35 -1.07
C ALA A 141 22.45 8.12 -1.15
N TYR A 142 21.67 9.17 -1.33
CA TYR A 142 20.22 9.10 -1.44
C TYR A 142 19.72 8.12 -2.53
N LYS A 143 20.49 7.92 -3.61
CA LYS A 143 20.17 6.96 -4.68
C LYS A 143 20.29 5.51 -4.20
N GLU A 144 21.31 5.21 -3.43
CA GLU A 144 21.54 3.90 -2.82
C GLU A 144 20.46 3.62 -1.76
N ARG A 145 20.21 4.61 -0.89
CA ARG A 145 19.15 4.54 0.12
C ARG A 145 17.79 4.26 -0.51
N ALA A 146 17.45 4.89 -1.63
CA ALA A 146 16.18 4.63 -2.34
C ALA A 146 16.05 3.17 -2.78
N LYS A 147 17.12 2.57 -3.29
CA LYS A 147 17.15 1.17 -3.73
C LYS A 147 17.07 0.21 -2.53
N ALA A 148 17.92 0.40 -1.54
CA ALA A 148 18.06 -0.49 -0.39
C ALA A 148 16.82 -0.44 0.51
N ILE A 149 16.33 0.76 0.85
CA ILE A 149 15.10 0.93 1.65
C ILE A 149 13.88 0.44 0.87
N GLY A 150 13.84 0.65 -0.45
CA GLY A 150 12.77 0.11 -1.29
C GLY A 150 12.75 -1.42 -1.33
N SER A 151 13.91 -2.09 -1.30
CA SER A 151 13.98 -3.56 -1.17
C SER A 151 13.50 -4.01 0.20
N TYR A 152 14.06 -3.43 1.27
CA TYR A 152 13.66 -3.71 2.64
C TYR A 152 12.14 -3.53 2.86
N PHE A 153 11.57 -2.47 2.29
CA PHE A 153 10.15 -2.20 2.39
C PHE A 153 9.30 -3.26 1.68
N ARG A 154 9.71 -3.74 0.50
CA ARG A 154 9.02 -4.83 -0.21
C ARG A 154 9.07 -6.13 0.58
N ASP A 155 10.22 -6.48 1.15
CA ASP A 155 10.38 -7.69 1.95
C ASP A 155 9.46 -7.65 3.19
N GLU A 156 9.38 -6.50 3.86
CA GLU A 156 8.48 -6.32 5.01
C GLU A 156 6.99 -6.33 4.60
N PHE A 157 6.66 -5.74 3.45
CA PHE A 157 5.30 -5.80 2.92
C PHE A 157 4.89 -7.23 2.55
N GLU A 158 5.79 -8.03 1.97
CA GLU A 158 5.54 -9.44 1.67
C GLU A 158 5.32 -10.27 2.96
N LYS A 159 6.06 -9.99 4.03
CA LYS A 159 5.83 -10.63 5.34
C LYS A 159 4.45 -10.31 5.89
N VAL A 160 4.06 -9.02 5.85
CA VAL A 160 2.73 -8.57 6.27
C VAL A 160 1.66 -9.21 5.39
N SER A 161 1.85 -9.26 4.08
CA SER A 161 0.91 -9.91 3.17
C SER A 161 0.72 -11.37 3.48
N LYS A 162 1.79 -12.13 3.71
CA LYS A 162 1.72 -13.55 4.08
C LYS A 162 1.01 -13.77 5.42
N GLU A 163 1.19 -12.87 6.39
CA GLU A 163 0.56 -12.97 7.69
C GLU A 163 -0.95 -12.72 7.63
N TYR A 164 -1.41 -11.77 6.81
CA TYR A 164 -2.81 -11.34 6.79
C TYR A 164 -3.62 -11.83 5.59
N GLN A 165 -2.96 -12.25 4.50
CA GLN A 165 -3.61 -12.77 3.29
C GLN A 165 -3.82 -14.28 3.36
N TYR A 166 -4.53 -14.76 4.37
CA TYR A 166 -4.92 -16.17 4.49
C TYR A 166 -6.31 -16.41 3.83
N PRO A 167 -6.71 -17.64 3.58
CA PRO A 167 -7.94 -17.94 2.85
C PRO A 167 -9.21 -17.25 3.33
N ALA A 168 -9.40 -17.12 4.66
CA ALA A 168 -10.56 -16.42 5.21
C ALA A 168 -10.59 -14.92 4.84
N TYR A 169 -9.44 -14.29 4.61
CA TYR A 169 -9.34 -12.91 4.14
C TYR A 169 -9.95 -12.74 2.74
N TYR A 170 -9.77 -13.72 1.86
CA TYR A 170 -10.26 -13.69 0.49
C TYR A 170 -11.67 -14.27 0.31
N ARG A 171 -12.22 -14.91 1.34
CA ARG A 171 -13.50 -15.62 1.25
C ARG A 171 -14.63 -14.77 0.67
N ASP A 172 -14.84 -13.57 1.18
CA ASP A 172 -15.90 -12.68 0.70
C ASP A 172 -15.66 -12.27 -0.77
N LYS A 173 -14.41 -12.13 -1.17
CA LYS A 173 -14.01 -11.81 -2.54
C LYS A 173 -14.22 -13.01 -3.47
N LEU A 174 -13.91 -14.20 -3.00
CA LEU A 174 -14.17 -15.44 -3.71
C LEU A 174 -15.66 -15.64 -3.96
N ILE A 175 -16.51 -15.52 -2.93
CA ILE A 175 -17.96 -15.68 -3.04
C ILE A 175 -18.54 -14.73 -4.08
N LYS A 176 -18.06 -13.48 -4.17
CA LYS A 176 -18.53 -12.49 -5.17
C LYS A 176 -18.37 -12.96 -6.61
N ASN A 177 -17.39 -13.80 -6.92
CA ASN A 177 -17.20 -14.36 -8.26
C ASN A 177 -18.35 -15.32 -8.66
N TYR A 178 -19.17 -15.77 -7.71
CA TYR A 178 -20.26 -16.71 -7.93
C TYR A 178 -21.65 -16.07 -7.83
N ILE A 179 -21.78 -14.82 -7.37
CA ILE A 179 -23.07 -14.11 -7.24
C ILE A 179 -23.81 -14.06 -8.59
N TYR A 180 -23.08 -13.79 -9.67
CA TYR A 180 -23.67 -13.69 -11.02
C TYR A 180 -23.92 -15.04 -11.70
N LYS A 181 -23.54 -16.15 -11.06
CA LYS A 181 -23.72 -17.51 -11.59
C LYS A 181 -25.00 -18.18 -11.09
N GLY A 182 -25.85 -17.43 -10.39
CA GLY A 182 -27.13 -17.87 -9.87
C GLY A 182 -27.10 -18.22 -8.37
N PRO A 183 -28.28 -18.16 -7.72
CA PRO A 183 -28.40 -18.27 -6.26
C PRO A 183 -27.94 -19.62 -5.71
N VAL A 184 -28.13 -20.69 -6.45
CA VAL A 184 -27.72 -22.05 -6.03
C VAL A 184 -26.20 -22.14 -5.93
N LEU A 185 -25.48 -21.64 -6.91
CA LEU A 185 -24.03 -21.69 -6.91
C LEU A 185 -23.42 -20.71 -5.91
N GLU A 186 -24.01 -19.55 -5.72
CA GLU A 186 -23.63 -18.62 -4.66
C GLU A 186 -23.79 -19.27 -3.28
N TRP A 187 -24.94 -19.88 -3.02
CA TRP A 187 -25.19 -20.57 -1.77
C TRP A 187 -24.21 -21.72 -1.54
N TYR A 188 -23.96 -22.54 -2.57
CA TYR A 188 -22.96 -23.61 -2.52
C TYR A 188 -21.57 -23.07 -2.22
N ALA A 189 -21.14 -21.96 -2.86
CA ALA A 189 -19.86 -21.32 -2.60
C ALA A 189 -19.74 -20.83 -1.14
N ARG A 190 -20.82 -20.28 -0.57
CA ARG A 190 -20.87 -19.82 0.83
C ARG A 190 -20.69 -20.96 1.81
N ILE A 191 -21.35 -22.10 1.57
CA ILE A 191 -21.25 -23.29 2.43
C ILE A 191 -19.86 -23.91 2.26
N LYS A 192 -19.45 -24.21 1.03
CA LYS A 192 -18.19 -24.90 0.75
C LYS A 192 -17.01 -24.17 1.33
N THR A 193 -16.90 -22.86 1.10
CA THR A 193 -15.80 -22.02 1.65
C THR A 193 -15.84 -21.85 3.17
N ARG A 194 -16.95 -22.22 3.84
CA ARG A 194 -17.08 -22.20 5.29
C ARG A 194 -16.72 -23.54 5.93
N MET A 195 -17.01 -24.62 5.25
CA MET A 195 -16.86 -25.99 5.77
C MET A 195 -15.53 -26.63 5.39
N GLU A 196 -14.88 -26.19 4.31
CA GLU A 196 -13.61 -26.75 3.87
C GLU A 196 -12.43 -25.99 4.46
N ASP A 197 -11.62 -26.65 5.28
CA ASP A 197 -10.38 -26.12 5.85
C ASP A 197 -9.15 -26.36 4.95
N ASN A 198 -9.32 -27.14 3.88
CA ASN A 198 -8.23 -27.54 2.97
C ASN A 198 -7.56 -26.33 2.27
N TYR A 199 -8.24 -25.21 2.14
CA TYR A 199 -7.67 -24.00 1.53
C TYR A 199 -6.46 -23.48 2.31
N SER A 200 -6.47 -23.55 3.63
CA SER A 200 -5.34 -23.15 4.48
C SER A 200 -4.14 -24.08 4.28
N PHE A 201 -4.39 -25.38 4.10
CA PHE A 201 -3.35 -26.37 3.80
C PHE A 201 -2.66 -26.04 2.46
N PHE A 202 -3.43 -25.87 1.39
CA PHE A 202 -2.89 -25.53 0.07
C PHE A 202 -2.20 -24.18 0.04
N HIS A 203 -2.75 -23.17 0.73
CA HIS A 203 -2.12 -21.86 0.87
C HIS A 203 -0.72 -21.93 1.47
N ASN A 204 -0.52 -22.79 2.48
CA ASN A 204 0.78 -22.96 3.14
C ASN A 204 1.75 -23.85 2.34
N LEU A 205 1.21 -24.79 1.55
CA LEU A 205 2.01 -25.72 0.76
C LEU A 205 2.54 -25.12 -0.54
N ILE A 206 1.73 -24.26 -1.19
CA ILE A 206 2.02 -23.74 -2.51
C ILE A 206 2.87 -22.47 -2.39
N PRO A 207 4.06 -22.43 -3.02
CA PRO A 207 4.90 -21.23 -3.02
C PRO A 207 4.20 -20.03 -3.67
N PHE A 208 4.47 -18.85 -3.17
CA PHE A 208 4.00 -17.61 -3.77
C PHE A 208 4.47 -17.48 -5.23
N LYS A 209 3.55 -17.10 -6.14
CA LYS A 209 3.79 -17.01 -7.59
C LYS A 209 4.07 -18.35 -8.29
N ALA A 210 3.71 -19.48 -7.69
CA ALA A 210 3.81 -20.78 -8.34
C ALA A 210 2.90 -20.84 -9.58
N GLN A 211 3.34 -21.55 -10.60
CA GLN A 211 2.47 -21.96 -11.70
C GLN A 211 1.74 -23.24 -11.29
N ILE A 212 0.42 -23.22 -11.31
CA ILE A 212 -0.41 -24.30 -10.79
C ILE A 212 -1.32 -24.82 -11.89
N ILE A 213 -1.39 -26.14 -12.00
CA ILE A 213 -2.40 -26.81 -12.81
C ILE A 213 -3.29 -27.59 -11.82
N ASP A 214 -4.57 -27.24 -11.79
CA ASP A 214 -5.58 -27.93 -10.97
C ASP A 214 -6.40 -28.86 -11.87
N VAL A 215 -6.15 -30.16 -11.75
CA VAL A 215 -6.86 -31.19 -12.50
C VAL A 215 -8.10 -31.59 -11.73
N GLY A 216 -9.28 -31.41 -12.33
CA GLY A 216 -10.56 -31.69 -11.67
C GLY A 216 -11.04 -30.54 -10.79
N CYS A 217 -10.71 -29.30 -11.16
CA CYS A 217 -10.97 -28.09 -10.37
C CYS A 217 -12.44 -27.85 -9.99
N GLY A 218 -13.40 -28.60 -10.55
CA GLY A 218 -14.82 -28.44 -10.31
C GLY A 218 -15.31 -27.00 -10.65
N TYR A 219 -15.86 -26.30 -9.66
CA TYR A 219 -16.29 -24.91 -9.85
C TYR A 219 -15.13 -23.89 -9.71
N GLY A 220 -13.90 -24.33 -9.55
CA GLY A 220 -12.72 -23.49 -9.52
C GLY A 220 -12.51 -22.71 -8.21
N PHE A 221 -13.03 -23.20 -7.08
CA PHE A 221 -12.85 -22.50 -5.79
C PHE A 221 -11.38 -22.41 -5.37
N LEU A 222 -10.63 -23.53 -5.48
CA LEU A 222 -9.22 -23.56 -5.13
C LEU A 222 -8.37 -22.69 -6.07
N PRO A 223 -8.45 -22.81 -7.40
CA PRO A 223 -7.74 -21.92 -8.31
C PRO A 223 -8.05 -20.43 -8.10
N TYR A 224 -9.32 -20.07 -7.85
CA TYR A 224 -9.67 -18.68 -7.54
C TYR A 224 -9.05 -18.22 -6.22
N MET A 225 -9.02 -19.07 -5.18
CA MET A 225 -8.41 -18.74 -3.91
C MET A 225 -6.89 -18.54 -4.06
N LEU A 226 -6.22 -19.45 -4.76
CA LEU A 226 -4.78 -19.36 -5.02
C LEU A 226 -4.41 -18.22 -5.94
N GLY A 227 -5.29 -17.81 -6.85
CA GLY A 227 -5.09 -16.66 -7.73
C GLY A 227 -5.07 -15.30 -7.02
N PHE A 228 -5.41 -15.26 -5.72
CA PHE A 228 -5.25 -14.06 -4.89
C PHE A 228 -3.85 -13.96 -4.24
N LEU A 229 -3.06 -15.01 -4.30
CA LEU A 229 -1.68 -15.06 -3.82
C LEU A 229 -0.71 -14.51 -4.86
#